data_62a9b6da8fd68f1953c7c020f5bd6ac7
#
_entry.id   62a9b6da8fd68f1953c7c020f5bd6ac7
#
_cell.length_a   1.000
_cell.length_b   1.000
_cell.length_c   1.000
_cell.angle_alpha   90.00
_cell.angle_beta   90.00
_cell.angle_gamma   90.00
#
_symmetry.space_group_name_H-M   'P 1'
#
loop_
_entity.id
_entity.type
_entity.pdbx_description
1 polymer ?
#
loop_
_entity_poly.entity_id
_entity_poly.type
_entity_poly.pdbx_seq_one_letter_code
_entity_poly.pdbx_strand_id
1 'polypeptide(L)'
;FDLHIRLAHRCGSLAQLGQILGQAGISLEGGGVFATGDSAEAHFLVADGERAAQVLRAAGLEVVAHTPVLVRQLNQQLPGQLGSVCARLAAHHINIHTMYSDHHNRLILVVDDVAAAAALTPEWQAQHAHP
;
A
#
# COMPACT_ATOMS: atom_id res chain seq x y z
N PHE A 1 -4.83 -5.21 -1.32
CA PHE A 1 -5.45 -3.89 -1.11
C PHE A 1 -4.57 -3.02 -0.25
N ASP A 2 -4.49 -1.75 -0.63
CA ASP A 2 -3.95 -0.70 0.23
C ASP A 2 -5.07 -0.18 1.13
N LEU A 3 -4.83 -0.16 2.42
CA LEU A 3 -5.74 0.38 3.42
C LEU A 3 -5.20 1.73 3.86
N HIS A 4 -5.94 2.81 3.58
CA HIS A 4 -5.55 4.16 3.95
C HIS A 4 -6.33 4.62 5.18
N ILE A 5 -5.63 4.90 6.26
CA ILE A 5 -6.21 5.30 7.54
C ILE A 5 -5.61 6.65 7.94
N ARG A 6 -6.46 7.56 8.40
CA ARG A 6 -5.99 8.82 9.00
C ARG A 6 -6.04 8.72 10.50
N LEU A 7 -4.88 8.93 11.12
CA LEU A 7 -4.70 8.85 12.57
C LEU A 7 -4.38 10.23 13.14
N ALA A 8 -4.76 10.46 14.41
CA ALA A 8 -4.19 11.57 15.15
C ALA A 8 -2.70 11.30 15.36
N HIS A 9 -1.85 12.31 15.13
CA HIS A 9 -0.41 12.17 15.35
C HIS A 9 -0.10 12.34 16.82
N ARG A 10 -0.22 11.24 17.57
CA ARG A 10 0.06 11.18 18.99
C ARG A 10 0.50 9.77 19.39
N CYS A 11 1.17 9.67 20.53
CA CYS A 11 1.58 8.38 21.08
C CYS A 11 0.36 7.47 21.25
N GLY A 12 0.48 6.23 20.81
CA GLY A 12 -0.54 5.21 20.98
C GLY A 12 -1.51 5.06 19.81
N SER A 13 -1.63 6.02 18.89
CA SER A 13 -2.55 5.90 17.74
C SER A 13 -2.22 4.72 16.86
N LEU A 14 -0.94 4.56 16.52
CA LEU A 14 -0.49 3.45 15.68
C LEU A 14 -0.59 2.12 16.42
N ALA A 15 -0.31 2.10 17.71
CA ALA A 15 -0.48 0.91 18.55
C ALA A 15 -1.94 0.45 18.55
N GLN A 16 -2.89 1.38 18.68
CA GLN A 16 -4.32 1.10 18.64
C GLN A 16 -4.71 0.43 17.32
N LEU A 17 -4.28 0.99 16.19
CA LEU A 17 -4.54 0.43 14.86
C LEU A 17 -4.01 -1.00 14.75
N GLY A 18 -2.75 -1.22 15.11
CA GLY A 18 -2.12 -2.54 15.04
C GLY A 18 -2.79 -3.57 15.94
N GLN A 19 -3.19 -3.18 17.14
CA GLN A 19 -3.89 -4.06 18.09
C GLN A 19 -5.27 -4.45 17.59
N ILE A 20 -6.03 -3.51 17.02
CA ILE A 20 -7.36 -3.79 16.47
C ILE A 20 -7.27 -4.80 15.34
N LEU A 21 -6.38 -4.58 14.38
CA LEU A 21 -6.20 -5.49 13.25
C LEU A 21 -5.66 -6.85 13.69
N GLY A 22 -4.70 -6.86 14.61
CA GLY A 22 -4.13 -8.10 15.15
C GLY A 22 -5.16 -8.95 15.87
N GLN A 23 -6.03 -8.34 16.68
CA GLN A 23 -7.10 -9.04 17.38
C GLN A 23 -8.14 -9.61 16.41
N ALA A 24 -8.32 -8.98 15.26
CA ALA A 24 -9.21 -9.47 14.21
C ALA A 24 -8.54 -10.53 13.32
N GLY A 25 -7.29 -10.88 13.57
CA GLY A 25 -6.55 -11.85 12.77
C GLY A 25 -6.13 -11.33 11.40
N ILE A 26 -6.01 -10.03 11.24
CA ILE A 26 -5.64 -9.41 9.97
C ILE A 26 -4.14 -9.08 9.98
N SER A 27 -3.41 -9.71 9.06
CA SER A 27 -1.98 -9.46 8.88
C SER A 27 -1.72 -8.23 8.05
N LEU A 28 -0.71 -7.46 8.45
CA LEU A 28 -0.18 -6.34 7.68
C LEU A 28 1.04 -6.83 6.90
N GLU A 29 0.97 -6.73 5.57
CA GLU A 29 1.96 -7.29 4.67
C GLU A 29 3.00 -6.26 4.20
N GLY A 30 2.81 -5.02 4.55
CA GLY A 30 3.68 -3.91 4.22
C GLY A 30 3.00 -2.59 4.47
N GLY A 31 3.72 -1.51 4.29
CA GLY A 31 3.13 -0.18 4.41
C GLY A 31 4.06 0.88 4.96
N GLY A 32 3.48 2.01 5.31
CA GLY A 32 4.18 3.13 5.89
C GLY A 32 3.23 4.10 6.58
N VAL A 33 3.78 4.89 7.49
CA VAL A 33 3.05 5.93 8.21
C VAL A 33 3.82 7.24 8.08
N PHE A 34 3.13 8.29 7.71
CA PHE A 34 3.73 9.60 7.46
C PHE A 34 2.96 10.67 8.24
N ALA A 35 3.63 11.30 9.19
CA ALA A 35 3.04 12.36 10.00
C ALA A 35 3.15 13.71 9.30
N THR A 36 2.08 14.49 9.35
CA THR A 36 2.03 15.86 8.84
C THR A 36 1.21 16.69 9.83
N GLY A 37 1.89 17.53 10.62
CA GLY A 37 1.21 18.31 11.66
C GLY A 37 0.57 17.42 12.71
N ASP A 38 -0.72 17.58 12.93
CA ASP A 38 -1.47 16.86 13.97
C ASP A 38 -2.05 15.52 13.46
N SER A 39 -1.84 15.21 12.18
CA SER A 39 -2.35 14.00 11.55
C SER A 39 -1.23 13.10 11.07
N ALA A 40 -1.53 11.82 10.95
CA ALA A 40 -0.66 10.85 10.31
C ALA A 40 -1.46 10.06 9.28
N GLU A 41 -0.90 9.93 8.09
CA GLU A 41 -1.49 9.10 7.04
C GLU A 41 -0.81 7.73 7.10
N ALA A 42 -1.61 6.69 7.37
CA ALA A 42 -1.14 5.31 7.42
C ALA A 42 -1.63 4.56 6.19
N HIS A 43 -0.72 3.86 5.53
CA HIS A 43 -1.03 2.98 4.40
C HIS A 43 -0.50 1.60 4.72
N PHE A 44 -1.38 0.60 4.71
CA PHE A 44 -0.99 -0.78 4.97
C PHE A 44 -1.57 -1.73 3.91
N LEU A 45 -0.74 -2.67 3.51
CA LEU A 45 -1.14 -3.73 2.59
C LEU A 45 -1.83 -4.84 3.36
N VAL A 46 -3.07 -5.15 2.96
CA VAL A 46 -3.87 -6.23 3.55
C VAL A 46 -4.49 -7.08 2.43
N ALA A 47 -4.76 -8.34 2.74
CA ALA A 47 -5.39 -9.24 1.76
C ALA A 47 -6.86 -8.89 1.53
N ASP A 48 -7.62 -8.65 2.61
CA ASP A 48 -9.04 -8.33 2.58
C ASP A 48 -9.26 -6.90 3.05
N GLY A 49 -9.26 -5.97 2.08
CA GLY A 49 -9.39 -4.54 2.36
C GLY A 49 -10.76 -4.17 2.93
N GLU A 50 -11.82 -4.79 2.46
CA GLU A 50 -13.17 -4.52 2.93
C GLU A 50 -13.34 -4.91 4.40
N ARG A 51 -12.90 -6.11 4.76
CA ARG A 51 -12.98 -6.60 6.13
C ARG A 51 -12.13 -5.75 7.08
N ALA A 52 -10.91 -5.42 6.67
CA ALA A 52 -10.03 -4.55 7.46
C ALA A 52 -10.66 -3.17 7.69
N ALA A 53 -11.23 -2.58 6.65
CA ALA A 53 -11.92 -1.30 6.76
C ALA A 53 -13.11 -1.36 7.72
N GLN A 54 -13.92 -2.41 7.63
CA GLN A 54 -15.07 -2.61 8.52
C GLN A 54 -14.64 -2.71 9.99
N VAL A 55 -13.61 -3.50 10.27
CA VAL A 55 -13.07 -3.70 11.62
C VAL A 55 -12.59 -2.38 12.21
N LEU A 56 -11.85 -1.60 11.44
CA LEU A 56 -11.32 -0.32 11.91
C LEU A 56 -12.41 0.72 12.10
N ARG A 57 -13.37 0.81 11.18
CA ARG A 57 -14.50 1.75 11.31
C ARG A 57 -15.36 1.41 12.52
N ALA A 58 -15.59 0.13 12.78
CA ALA A 58 -16.34 -0.31 13.96
C ALA A 58 -15.65 0.11 15.26
N ALA A 59 -14.32 0.23 15.25
CA ALA A 59 -13.54 0.69 16.38
C ALA A 59 -13.38 2.22 16.46
N GLY A 60 -14.01 2.95 15.53
CA GLY A 60 -14.02 4.41 15.53
C GLY A 60 -12.86 5.07 14.80
N LEU A 61 -12.04 4.32 14.06
CA LEU A 61 -10.95 4.90 13.29
C LEU A 61 -11.44 5.43 11.95
N GLU A 62 -10.77 6.47 11.45
CA GLU A 62 -11.07 7.06 10.16
C GLU A 62 -10.36 6.28 9.05
N VAL A 63 -11.12 5.46 8.33
CA VAL A 63 -10.64 4.77 7.13
C VAL A 63 -11.00 5.59 5.91
N VAL A 64 -9.97 6.12 5.23
CA VAL A 64 -10.15 6.97 4.05
C VAL A 64 -10.56 6.14 2.84
N ALA A 65 -9.87 5.00 2.62
CA ALA A 65 -10.13 4.14 1.49
C ALA A 65 -9.51 2.76 1.67
N HIS A 66 -10.01 1.78 0.92
CA HIS A 66 -9.30 0.53 0.65
C HIS A 66 -9.29 0.33 -0.87
N THR A 67 -8.12 0.15 -1.44
CA THR A 67 -7.91 0.28 -2.88
C THR A 67 -7.12 -0.90 -3.41
N PRO A 68 -7.50 -1.49 -4.55
CA PRO A 68 -6.67 -2.49 -5.22
C PRO A 68 -5.31 -1.90 -5.58
N VAL A 69 -4.26 -2.70 -5.49
CA VAL A 69 -2.88 -2.25 -5.74
C VAL A 69 -2.28 -2.92 -6.96
N LEU A 70 -1.33 -2.23 -7.56
CA LEU A 70 -0.40 -2.82 -8.53
C LEU A 70 0.80 -3.35 -7.75
N VAL A 71 1.15 -4.62 -7.98
CA VAL A 71 2.32 -5.25 -7.38
C VAL A 71 3.37 -5.46 -8.46
N ARG A 72 4.58 -4.93 -8.24
CA ARG A 72 5.69 -5.07 -9.18
C ARG A 72 6.94 -5.51 -8.43
N GLN A 73 7.84 -6.18 -9.12
CA GLN A 73 9.10 -6.62 -8.54
C GLN A 73 10.24 -6.04 -9.37
N LEU A 74 11.05 -5.20 -8.73
CA LEU A 74 12.19 -4.57 -9.36
C LEU A 74 13.43 -5.43 -9.18
N ASN A 75 14.36 -5.35 -10.14
CA ASN A 75 15.66 -5.97 -9.99
C ASN A 75 16.52 -5.06 -9.08
N GLN A 76 16.67 -5.45 -7.82
CA GLN A 76 17.41 -4.69 -6.81
C GLN A 76 18.90 -4.55 -7.14
N GLN A 77 19.41 -5.39 -8.04
CA GLN A 77 20.83 -5.34 -8.46
C GLN A 77 21.11 -4.23 -9.47
N LEU A 78 20.08 -3.69 -10.11
CA LEU A 78 20.22 -2.67 -11.14
C LEU A 78 19.74 -1.31 -10.63
N PRO A 79 20.64 -0.31 -10.53
CA PRO A 79 20.21 1.06 -10.21
C PRO A 79 19.28 1.62 -11.29
N GLY A 80 18.33 2.47 -10.87
CA GLY A 80 17.46 3.19 -11.81
C GLY A 80 16.16 2.47 -12.14
N GLN A 81 15.90 1.30 -11.58
CA GLN A 81 14.67 0.54 -11.87
C GLN A 81 13.40 1.30 -11.47
N LEU A 82 13.40 1.94 -10.32
CA LEU A 82 12.25 2.73 -9.89
C LEU A 82 11.96 3.87 -10.88
N GLY A 83 13.00 4.58 -11.30
CA GLY A 83 12.86 5.65 -12.30
C GLY A 83 12.28 5.14 -13.60
N SER A 84 12.68 3.94 -14.04
CA SER A 84 12.19 3.34 -15.28
C SER A 84 10.71 3.00 -15.21
N VAL A 85 10.25 2.39 -14.12
CA VAL A 85 8.82 2.08 -13.92
C VAL A 85 8.01 3.38 -13.87
N CYS A 86 8.44 4.33 -13.09
CA CYS A 86 7.73 5.60 -12.94
C CYS A 86 7.68 6.40 -14.23
N ALA A 87 8.76 6.42 -15.01
CA ALA A 87 8.82 7.11 -16.30
C ALA A 87 7.84 6.49 -17.31
N ARG A 88 7.74 5.16 -17.31
CA ARG A 88 6.79 4.47 -18.20
C ARG A 88 5.35 4.82 -17.87
N LEU A 89 4.98 4.81 -16.60
CA LEU A 89 3.64 5.21 -16.18
C LEU A 89 3.37 6.68 -16.49
N ALA A 90 4.34 7.55 -16.27
CA ALA A 90 4.23 8.98 -16.57
C ALA A 90 4.03 9.24 -18.07
N ALA A 91 4.69 8.50 -18.94
CA ALA A 91 4.54 8.62 -20.38
C ALA A 91 3.12 8.33 -20.85
N HIS A 92 2.36 7.57 -20.09
CA HIS A 92 0.96 7.23 -20.37
C HIS A 92 -0.02 7.96 -19.45
N HIS A 93 0.43 9.01 -18.78
CA HIS A 93 -0.38 9.88 -17.93
C HIS A 93 -1.04 9.16 -16.75
N ILE A 94 -0.35 8.16 -16.19
CA ILE A 94 -0.81 7.44 -15.00
C ILE A 94 -0.09 8.01 -13.79
N ASN A 95 -0.86 8.54 -12.84
CA ASN A 95 -0.34 9.05 -11.58
C ASN A 95 -0.17 7.93 -10.56
N ILE A 96 0.88 8.05 -9.75
CA ILE A 96 1.12 7.20 -8.60
C ILE A 96 0.69 7.99 -7.36
N HIS A 97 -0.28 7.46 -6.62
CA HIS A 97 -0.81 8.10 -5.43
C HIS A 97 -0.07 7.68 -4.17
N THR A 98 0.31 6.41 -4.10
CA THR A 98 0.96 5.81 -2.94
C THR A 98 1.92 4.74 -3.41
N MET A 99 3.07 4.65 -2.76
CA MET A 99 4.09 3.66 -3.12
C MET A 99 4.86 3.26 -1.87
N TYR A 100 5.04 1.96 -1.68
CA TYR A 100 5.87 1.40 -0.62
C TYR A 100 6.29 -0.02 -0.97
N SER A 101 7.14 -0.60 -0.16
CA SER A 101 7.55 -2.00 -0.30
C SER A 101 6.75 -2.89 0.65
N ASP A 102 6.54 -4.13 0.25
CA ASP A 102 5.95 -5.13 1.12
C ASP A 102 7.05 -5.97 1.81
N HIS A 103 6.65 -6.95 2.61
CA HIS A 103 7.56 -7.81 3.36
C HIS A 103 8.32 -8.81 2.47
N HIS A 104 7.99 -8.88 1.19
CA HIS A 104 8.64 -9.75 0.20
C HIS A 104 9.46 -8.95 -0.82
N ASN A 105 9.84 -7.71 -0.49
CA ASN A 105 10.61 -6.82 -1.36
C ASN A 105 9.92 -6.54 -2.69
N ARG A 106 8.60 -6.56 -2.72
CA ARG A 106 7.82 -6.17 -3.89
C ARG A 106 7.40 -4.71 -3.76
N LEU A 107 7.31 -4.03 -4.87
CA LEU A 107 6.86 -2.65 -4.94
C LEU A 107 5.34 -2.63 -5.03
N ILE A 108 4.71 -1.91 -4.12
CA ILE A 108 3.26 -1.76 -4.04
C ILE A 108 2.90 -0.36 -4.49
N LEU A 109 2.01 -0.24 -5.46
CA LEU A 109 1.62 1.06 -6.02
C LEU A 109 0.09 1.19 -6.02
N VAL A 110 -0.37 2.33 -5.55
CA VAL A 110 -1.75 2.79 -5.78
C VAL A 110 -1.68 3.78 -6.92
N VAL A 111 -2.39 3.47 -8.01
CA VAL A 111 -2.33 4.23 -9.26
C VAL A 111 -3.74 4.56 -9.76
N ASP A 112 -3.84 5.48 -10.72
CA ASP A 112 -5.13 5.88 -11.31
C ASP A 112 -5.88 4.71 -11.93
N ASP A 113 -5.17 3.84 -12.66
CA ASP A 113 -5.75 2.73 -13.41
C ASP A 113 -4.83 1.51 -13.29
N VAL A 114 -5.20 0.59 -12.40
CA VAL A 114 -4.38 -0.60 -12.11
C VAL A 114 -4.24 -1.49 -13.35
N ALA A 115 -5.32 -1.70 -14.10
CA ALA A 115 -5.29 -2.57 -15.28
C ALA A 115 -4.37 -2.00 -16.39
N ALA A 116 -4.49 -0.70 -16.65
CA ALA A 116 -3.63 -0.03 -17.62
C ALA A 116 -2.16 -0.04 -17.17
N ALA A 117 -1.91 0.25 -15.90
CA ALA A 117 -0.55 0.23 -15.34
C ALA A 117 0.07 -1.15 -15.41
N ALA A 118 -0.70 -2.20 -15.14
CA ALA A 118 -0.23 -3.59 -15.25
C ALA A 118 0.16 -3.94 -16.69
N ALA A 119 -0.66 -3.54 -17.66
CA ALA A 119 -0.39 -3.79 -19.08
C ALA A 119 0.88 -3.08 -19.58
N LEU A 120 1.22 -1.94 -19.00
CA LEU A 120 2.39 -1.14 -19.37
C LEU A 120 3.70 -1.61 -18.72
N THR A 121 3.64 -2.46 -17.72
CA THR A 121 4.79 -2.84 -16.91
C THR A 121 4.98 -4.36 -16.77
N PRO A 122 4.88 -5.15 -17.87
CA PRO A 122 4.94 -6.61 -17.77
C PRO A 122 6.29 -7.15 -17.35
N GLU A 123 7.41 -6.48 -17.68
CA GLU A 123 8.76 -6.93 -17.33
C GLU A 123 9.05 -6.83 -15.82
N TRP A 124 8.25 -6.11 -15.05
CA TRP A 124 8.36 -6.02 -13.60
C TRP A 124 7.28 -6.83 -12.88
N GLN A 125 6.61 -7.72 -13.56
CA GLN A 125 5.60 -8.57 -12.95
C GLN A 125 6.24 -9.40 -11.83
N ALA A 126 5.62 -9.37 -10.65
CA ALA A 126 6.10 -10.15 -9.52
C ALA A 126 5.94 -11.64 -9.81
N GLN A 127 6.98 -12.42 -9.52
CA GLN A 127 6.85 -13.86 -9.54
C GLN A 127 5.92 -14.29 -8.43
N HIS A 128 5.06 -15.26 -8.72
CA HIS A 128 4.22 -15.82 -7.67
C HIS A 128 5.10 -16.37 -6.57
N ALA A 129 4.84 -15.90 -5.33
CA ALA A 129 5.47 -16.51 -4.17
C ALA A 129 5.01 -17.96 -4.14
N HIS A 130 5.95 -18.88 -4.27
CA HIS A 130 5.65 -20.29 -4.03
C HIS A 130 5.35 -20.45 -2.55
N PRO A 131 4.28 -21.16 -2.21
CA PRO A 131 3.99 -21.44 -0.81
C PRO A 131 5.12 -22.23 -0.16
#